data_0c05723401a27b8a06ebce64012d3099
#
_entry.id   0c05723401a27b8a06ebce64012d3099
#
_cell.length_a   1.000
_cell.length_b   1.000
_cell.length_c   1.000
_cell.angle_alpha   90.00
_cell.angle_beta   90.00
_cell.angle_gamma   90.00
#
_symmetry.space_group_name_H-M   'P 1'
#
loop_
_entity.id
_entity.type
_entity.pdbx_description
1 polymer ?
#
loop_
_entity_poly.entity_id
_entity_poly.type
_entity_poly.pdbx_seq_one_letter_code
_entity_poly.pdbx_strand_id
1 'polypeptide(L)'
;MAFIEFHELKYTLRNRGKELFRAAVILAMLLIVSCGVWWWVSVRWRPPPSIFDAPVDDVLGYLALDDFNELSLEKRMNFLLELSNRFRGMESSDSAAMAGFFAGVTGPARKQMTQNVRILARDILVQGASGYFDVAPSDQGKYIDDWIVNWTKMGEKITTGKESEQTDKERIDKIKSQSDRGEERMKEREVPSLTEDGALGFMSLWQKEVEVTASPKQQGQISRFLQDVRKRYSNAF
;
A
#
# COMPACT_ATOMS: atom_id res chain seq x y z
N MET A 1 1.80 55.63 -41.45
CA MET A 1 1.75 55.38 -39.99
C MET A 1 2.58 54.18 -39.55
N ALA A 2 2.68 53.04 -40.26
CA ALA A 2 3.44 51.86 -39.87
C ALA A 2 4.97 52.04 -39.75
N PHE A 3 5.57 53.02 -40.40
CA PHE A 3 7.02 53.22 -40.38
C PHE A 3 7.54 53.88 -39.09
N ILE A 4 6.70 54.67 -38.41
CA ILE A 4 7.06 55.34 -37.15
C ILE A 4 7.06 54.31 -35.97
N GLU A 5 6.14 53.36 -35.95
CA GLU A 5 6.09 52.31 -34.91
C GLU A 5 7.31 51.39 -34.95
N PHE A 6 7.84 51.08 -36.14
CA PHE A 6 9.03 50.25 -36.29
C PHE A 6 10.32 50.91 -35.75
N HIS A 7 10.40 52.23 -35.84
CA HIS A 7 11.57 52.99 -35.34
C HIS A 7 11.55 53.12 -33.82
N GLU A 8 10.40 53.31 -33.20
CA GLU A 8 10.24 53.34 -31.76
C GLU A 8 10.47 51.99 -31.14
N LEU A 9 10.01 50.91 -31.78
CA LEU A 9 10.26 49.54 -31.35
C LEU A 9 11.75 49.18 -31.35
N LYS A 10 12.47 49.64 -32.38
CA LYS A 10 13.92 49.41 -32.53
C LYS A 10 14.74 50.22 -31.52
N TYR A 11 14.29 51.40 -31.14
CA TYR A 11 14.93 52.23 -30.12
C TYR A 11 14.71 51.70 -28.72
N THR A 12 13.51 51.21 -28.41
CA THR A 12 13.16 50.60 -27.12
C THR A 12 13.87 49.28 -26.93
N LEU A 13 13.96 48.44 -27.95
CA LEU A 13 14.72 47.21 -27.95
C LEU A 13 16.22 47.39 -27.73
N ARG A 14 16.79 48.51 -28.28
CA ARG A 14 18.22 48.81 -28.14
C ARG A 14 18.58 49.35 -26.76
N ASN A 15 17.70 50.12 -26.13
CA ASN A 15 17.96 50.75 -24.82
C ASN A 15 17.62 49.83 -23.64
N ARG A 16 16.63 48.92 -23.79
CA ARG A 16 16.24 47.92 -22.77
C ARG A 16 16.65 46.50 -23.13
N GLY A 17 17.50 46.37 -24.14
CA GLY A 17 17.89 45.02 -24.63
C GLY A 17 18.46 44.09 -23.57
N LYS A 18 19.20 44.63 -22.60
CA LYS A 18 19.75 43.83 -21.50
C LYS A 18 18.67 43.36 -20.50
N GLU A 19 17.67 44.19 -20.24
CA GLU A 19 16.56 43.85 -19.34
C GLU A 19 15.59 42.90 -20.03
N LEU A 20 15.30 43.10 -21.30
CA LEU A 20 14.49 42.18 -22.11
C LEU A 20 15.16 40.84 -22.27
N PHE A 21 16.48 40.81 -22.47
CA PHE A 21 17.24 39.57 -22.54
C PHE A 21 17.20 38.81 -21.18
N ARG A 22 17.38 39.53 -20.06
CA ARG A 22 17.27 38.92 -18.72
C ARG A 22 15.86 38.36 -18.46
N ALA A 23 14.83 39.13 -18.82
CA ALA A 23 13.43 38.68 -18.69
C ALA A 23 13.15 37.46 -19.56
N ALA A 24 13.65 37.43 -20.79
CA ALA A 24 13.52 36.28 -21.69
C ALA A 24 14.25 35.03 -21.15
N VAL A 25 15.44 35.20 -20.58
CA VAL A 25 16.19 34.10 -19.95
C VAL A 25 15.45 33.57 -18.72
N ILE A 26 14.90 34.43 -17.87
CA ILE A 26 14.11 34.01 -16.70
C ILE A 26 12.85 33.26 -17.15
N LEU A 27 12.14 33.77 -18.16
CA LEU A 27 10.95 33.10 -18.69
C LEU A 27 11.28 31.75 -19.30
N ALA A 28 12.39 31.64 -20.04
CA ALA A 28 12.86 30.37 -20.60
C ALA A 28 13.22 29.34 -19.48
N MET A 29 13.89 29.80 -18.42
CA MET A 29 14.19 28.95 -17.26
C MET A 29 12.90 28.48 -16.58
N LEU A 30 11.92 29.33 -16.36
CA LEU A 30 10.63 28.98 -15.77
C LEU A 30 9.89 27.93 -16.63
N LEU A 31 9.91 28.11 -17.95
CA LEU A 31 9.32 27.14 -18.88
C LEU A 31 10.03 25.78 -18.83
N ILE A 32 11.36 25.77 -18.81
CA ILE A 32 12.14 24.51 -18.70
C ILE A 32 11.85 23.82 -17.38
N VAL A 33 11.83 24.54 -16.26
CA VAL A 33 11.48 23.99 -14.95
C VAL A 33 10.05 23.47 -14.93
N SER A 34 9.09 24.24 -15.45
CA SER A 34 7.69 23.84 -15.54
C SER A 34 7.51 22.57 -16.38
N CYS A 35 8.13 22.50 -17.56
CA CYS A 35 8.12 21.33 -18.42
C CYS A 35 8.82 20.14 -17.76
N GLY A 36 9.92 20.37 -17.06
CA GLY A 36 10.63 19.34 -16.31
C GLY A 36 9.80 18.75 -15.16
N VAL A 37 9.14 19.60 -14.38
CA VAL A 37 8.23 19.19 -13.30
C VAL A 37 7.01 18.47 -13.88
N TRP A 38 6.40 19.00 -14.94
CA TRP A 38 5.25 18.35 -15.60
C TRP A 38 5.63 16.98 -16.16
N TRP A 39 6.77 16.88 -16.86
CA TRP A 39 7.28 15.61 -17.37
C TRP A 39 7.58 14.61 -16.24
N TRP A 40 8.23 15.09 -15.17
CA TRP A 40 8.54 14.28 -14.00
C TRP A 40 7.28 13.70 -13.34
N VAL A 41 6.24 14.53 -13.13
CA VAL A 41 4.97 14.09 -12.54
C VAL A 41 4.23 13.14 -13.48
N SER A 42 4.19 13.46 -14.79
CA SER A 42 3.43 12.66 -15.78
C SER A 42 4.07 11.29 -16.08
N VAL A 43 5.40 11.19 -15.99
CA VAL A 43 6.12 9.94 -16.32
C VAL A 43 6.29 9.06 -15.09
N ARG A 44 6.34 9.66 -13.91
CA ARG A 44 6.69 8.94 -12.69
C ARG A 44 5.51 8.37 -11.93
N TRP A 45 4.30 8.88 -12.13
CA TRP A 45 3.12 8.37 -11.46
C TRP A 45 2.08 7.87 -12.46
N ARG A 46 1.78 6.58 -12.37
CA ARG A 46 0.70 5.96 -13.14
C ARG A 46 -0.54 5.86 -12.26
N PRO A 47 -1.64 6.57 -12.61
CA PRO A 47 -2.89 6.40 -11.89
C PRO A 47 -3.36 4.94 -11.98
N PRO A 48 -4.07 4.45 -10.94
CA PRO A 48 -4.61 3.10 -10.98
C PRO A 48 -5.54 2.94 -12.19
N PRO A 49 -5.44 1.84 -12.94
CA PRO A 49 -6.37 1.55 -14.03
C PRO A 49 -7.78 1.34 -13.48
N SER A 50 -8.80 1.63 -14.30
CA SER A 50 -10.18 1.27 -13.97
C SER A 50 -10.27 -0.26 -13.86
N ILE A 51 -10.71 -0.75 -12.70
CA ILE A 51 -10.74 -2.19 -12.45
C ILE A 51 -11.75 -2.90 -13.33
N PHE A 52 -12.85 -2.23 -13.68
CA PHE A 52 -13.94 -2.83 -14.47
C PHE A 52 -13.77 -2.64 -15.97
N ASP A 53 -13.16 -1.54 -16.42
CA ASP A 53 -13.09 -1.18 -17.84
C ASP A 53 -11.74 -1.51 -18.47
N ALA A 54 -10.66 -1.57 -17.68
CA ALA A 54 -9.33 -1.87 -18.21
C ALA A 54 -9.14 -3.38 -18.43
N PRO A 55 -8.26 -3.78 -19.37
CA PRO A 55 -7.85 -5.18 -19.53
C PRO A 55 -7.34 -5.80 -18.22
N VAL A 56 -7.62 -7.07 -18.00
CA VAL A 56 -7.22 -7.81 -16.78
C VAL A 56 -5.71 -7.72 -16.57
N ASP A 57 -4.93 -7.84 -17.65
CA ASP A 57 -3.47 -7.79 -17.58
C ASP A 57 -2.95 -6.43 -17.09
N ASP A 58 -3.60 -5.32 -17.47
CA ASP A 58 -3.22 -3.98 -17.01
C ASP A 58 -3.54 -3.81 -15.52
N VAL A 59 -4.71 -4.29 -15.08
CA VAL A 59 -5.13 -4.22 -13.68
C VAL A 59 -4.23 -5.07 -12.79
N LEU A 60 -3.93 -6.30 -13.20
CA LEU A 60 -3.01 -7.18 -12.47
C LEU A 60 -1.56 -6.67 -12.56
N GLY A 61 -1.17 -6.11 -13.70
CA GLY A 61 0.14 -5.51 -13.92
C GLY A 61 0.40 -4.34 -12.99
N TYR A 62 -0.63 -3.55 -12.66
CA TYR A 62 -0.53 -2.44 -11.72
C TYR A 62 -0.08 -2.88 -10.31
N LEU A 63 -0.47 -4.09 -9.86
CA LEU A 63 0.00 -4.67 -8.60
C LEU A 63 1.51 -4.93 -8.57
N ALA A 64 2.14 -5.01 -9.73
CA ALA A 64 3.58 -5.20 -9.88
C ALA A 64 4.35 -3.89 -10.09
N LEU A 65 3.71 -2.73 -9.96
CA LEU A 65 4.34 -1.42 -10.06
C LEU A 65 4.59 -0.81 -8.67
N ASP A 66 5.62 0.01 -8.55
CA ASP A 66 5.88 0.82 -7.35
C ASP A 66 4.76 1.84 -7.10
N ASP A 67 4.11 2.30 -8.16
CA ASP A 67 2.98 3.25 -8.13
C ASP A 67 1.82 2.76 -7.25
N PHE A 68 1.66 1.43 -7.08
CA PHE A 68 0.70 0.86 -6.16
C PHE A 68 0.94 1.30 -4.71
N ASN A 69 2.20 1.49 -4.31
CA ASN A 69 2.58 1.92 -2.97
C ASN A 69 2.42 3.43 -2.75
N GLU A 70 2.33 4.22 -3.83
CA GLU A 70 2.03 5.66 -3.75
C GLU A 70 0.56 5.94 -3.39
N LEU A 71 -0.31 4.94 -3.55
CA LEU A 71 -1.69 5.04 -3.10
C LEU A 71 -1.78 5.01 -1.57
N SER A 72 -2.73 5.76 -1.01
CA SER A 72 -3.08 5.63 0.41
C SER A 72 -3.50 4.19 0.74
N LEU A 73 -3.32 3.77 1.99
CA LEU A 73 -3.70 2.43 2.44
C LEU A 73 -5.16 2.11 2.09
N GLU A 74 -6.08 3.05 2.31
CA GLU A 74 -7.49 2.90 1.98
C GLU A 74 -7.71 2.64 0.48
N LYS A 75 -7.05 3.41 -0.39
CA LYS A 75 -7.15 3.23 -1.85
C LYS A 75 -6.61 1.87 -2.29
N ARG A 76 -5.49 1.42 -1.70
CA ARG A 76 -4.94 0.07 -1.99
C ARG A 76 -5.91 -1.03 -1.56
N MET A 77 -6.54 -0.90 -0.39
CA MET A 77 -7.53 -1.87 0.09
C MET A 77 -8.79 -1.88 -0.77
N ASN A 78 -9.29 -0.71 -1.18
CA ASN A 78 -10.42 -0.61 -2.10
C ASN A 78 -10.09 -1.21 -3.46
N PHE A 79 -8.88 -0.95 -4.00
CA PHE A 79 -8.42 -1.57 -5.24
C PHE A 79 -8.43 -3.10 -5.16
N LEU A 80 -7.92 -3.67 -4.07
CA LEU A 80 -7.94 -5.13 -3.86
C LEU A 80 -9.36 -5.69 -3.70
N LEU A 81 -10.25 -4.95 -3.05
CA LEU A 81 -11.65 -5.34 -2.89
C LEU A 81 -12.39 -5.34 -4.23
N GLU A 82 -12.25 -4.28 -5.02
CA GLU A 82 -12.86 -4.17 -6.35
C GLU A 82 -12.28 -5.22 -7.30
N LEU A 83 -10.98 -5.45 -7.26
CA LEU A 83 -10.31 -6.52 -8.02
C LEU A 83 -10.88 -7.89 -7.67
N SER A 84 -11.03 -8.17 -6.38
CA SER A 84 -11.65 -9.41 -5.91
C SER A 84 -13.10 -9.56 -6.38
N ASN A 85 -13.88 -8.45 -6.38
CA ASN A 85 -15.26 -8.45 -6.87
C ASN A 85 -15.33 -8.72 -8.38
N ARG A 86 -14.43 -8.11 -9.17
CA ARG A 86 -14.32 -8.40 -10.58
C ARG A 86 -14.04 -9.89 -10.81
N PHE A 87 -13.09 -10.46 -10.11
CA PHE A 87 -12.73 -11.88 -10.28
C PHE A 87 -13.83 -12.86 -9.90
N ARG A 88 -14.76 -12.49 -9.03
CA ARG A 88 -15.91 -13.35 -8.70
C ARG A 88 -17.01 -13.36 -9.76
N GLY A 89 -17.13 -12.27 -10.51
CA GLY A 89 -18.07 -12.18 -11.63
C GLY A 89 -17.48 -12.59 -12.97
N MET A 90 -16.29 -13.17 -12.99
CA MET A 90 -15.53 -13.40 -14.22
C MET A 90 -16.14 -14.44 -15.14
N GLU A 91 -16.18 -14.11 -16.41
CA GLU A 91 -16.39 -15.06 -17.49
C GLU A 91 -15.14 -15.96 -17.70
N SER A 92 -15.30 -17.05 -18.43
CA SER A 92 -14.22 -18.02 -18.69
C SER A 92 -13.01 -17.39 -19.38
N SER A 93 -13.21 -16.37 -20.22
CA SER A 93 -12.14 -15.61 -20.92
C SER A 93 -11.23 -14.86 -19.94
N ASP A 94 -11.81 -14.19 -18.98
CA ASP A 94 -11.06 -13.42 -17.96
C ASP A 94 -10.31 -14.35 -17.02
N SER A 95 -10.90 -15.51 -16.67
CA SER A 95 -10.21 -16.57 -15.91
C SER A 95 -8.99 -17.09 -16.63
N ALA A 96 -9.06 -17.27 -17.95
CA ALA A 96 -7.92 -17.70 -18.76
C ALA A 96 -6.83 -16.62 -18.83
N ALA A 97 -7.21 -15.34 -18.99
CA ALA A 97 -6.28 -14.20 -18.96
C ALA A 97 -5.55 -14.11 -17.61
N MET A 98 -6.29 -14.25 -16.50
CA MET A 98 -5.71 -14.27 -15.17
C MET A 98 -4.74 -15.43 -14.97
N ALA A 99 -5.10 -16.64 -15.37
CA ALA A 99 -4.22 -17.80 -15.28
C ALA A 99 -2.95 -17.60 -16.14
N GLY A 100 -3.10 -17.05 -17.35
CA GLY A 100 -1.98 -16.66 -18.21
C GLY A 100 -1.08 -15.62 -17.56
N PHE A 101 -1.64 -14.58 -16.96
CA PHE A 101 -0.89 -13.56 -16.23
C PHE A 101 -0.06 -14.19 -15.10
N PHE A 102 -0.69 -14.96 -14.20
CA PHE A 102 0.04 -15.58 -13.09
C PHE A 102 1.10 -16.58 -13.53
N ALA A 103 0.86 -17.30 -14.62
CA ALA A 103 1.86 -18.19 -15.21
C ALA A 103 3.03 -17.39 -15.83
N GLY A 104 2.73 -16.22 -16.41
CA GLY A 104 3.70 -15.33 -17.05
C GLY A 104 4.45 -14.42 -16.09
N VAL A 105 3.91 -14.16 -14.89
CA VAL A 105 4.58 -13.32 -13.89
C VAL A 105 5.81 -14.02 -13.34
N THR A 106 6.97 -13.61 -13.82
CA THR A 106 8.27 -14.16 -13.43
C THR A 106 9.24 -13.06 -13.02
N GLY A 107 10.35 -13.45 -12.42
CA GLY A 107 11.48 -12.57 -12.15
C GLY A 107 11.13 -11.27 -11.42
N PRO A 108 11.44 -10.10 -12.01
CA PRO A 108 11.29 -8.81 -11.34
C PRO A 108 9.84 -8.47 -10.95
N ALA A 109 8.86 -8.75 -11.81
CA ALA A 109 7.45 -8.45 -11.54
C ALA A 109 6.91 -9.22 -10.33
N ARG A 110 7.22 -10.52 -10.23
CA ARG A 110 6.86 -11.33 -9.06
C ARG A 110 7.51 -10.80 -7.78
N LYS A 111 8.79 -10.41 -7.86
CA LYS A 111 9.50 -9.81 -6.73
C LYS A 111 8.83 -8.52 -6.29
N GLN A 112 8.47 -7.65 -7.24
CA GLN A 112 7.80 -6.38 -6.94
C GLN A 112 6.41 -6.60 -6.33
N MET A 113 5.59 -7.49 -6.87
CA MET A 113 4.29 -7.84 -6.25
C MET A 113 4.46 -8.34 -4.81
N THR A 114 5.43 -9.21 -4.57
CA THR A 114 5.72 -9.69 -3.21
C THR A 114 6.13 -8.54 -2.29
N GLN A 115 6.94 -7.62 -2.78
CA GLN A 115 7.35 -6.44 -2.03
C GLN A 115 6.16 -5.52 -1.74
N ASN A 116 5.28 -5.29 -2.69
CA ASN A 116 4.07 -4.48 -2.52
C ASN A 116 3.13 -5.07 -1.45
N VAL A 117 2.95 -6.40 -1.43
CA VAL A 117 2.20 -7.09 -0.37
C VAL A 117 2.84 -6.88 1.01
N ARG A 118 4.17 -6.93 1.10
CA ARG A 118 4.89 -6.70 2.36
C ARG A 118 4.76 -5.26 2.84
N ILE A 119 4.87 -4.29 1.92
CA ILE A 119 4.68 -2.87 2.22
C ILE A 119 3.24 -2.63 2.71
N LEU A 120 2.25 -3.22 2.05
CA LEU A 120 0.86 -3.13 2.47
C LEU A 120 0.66 -3.69 3.89
N ALA A 121 1.19 -4.87 4.18
CA ALA A 121 1.11 -5.49 5.51
C ALA A 121 1.78 -4.60 6.58
N ARG A 122 2.95 -4.02 6.27
CA ARG A 122 3.62 -3.05 7.14
C ARG A 122 2.73 -1.85 7.43
N ASP A 123 2.14 -1.25 6.40
CA ASP A 123 1.35 -0.03 6.54
C ASP A 123 0.07 -0.28 7.36
N ILE A 124 -0.52 -1.46 7.23
CA ILE A 124 -1.61 -1.92 8.09
C ILE A 124 -1.18 -1.96 9.57
N LEU A 125 0.00 -2.53 9.85
CA LEU A 125 0.52 -2.61 11.21
C LEU A 125 0.92 -1.24 11.77
N VAL A 126 1.52 -0.39 10.95
CA VAL A 126 1.86 1.00 11.35
C VAL A 126 0.60 1.77 11.70
N GLN A 127 -0.45 1.67 10.88
CA GLN A 127 -1.73 2.32 11.14
C GLN A 127 -2.37 1.80 12.44
N GLY A 128 -2.40 0.48 12.62
CA GLY A 128 -2.95 -0.14 13.84
C GLY A 128 -2.19 0.27 15.09
N ALA A 129 -0.86 0.23 15.04
CA ALA A 129 -0.03 0.63 16.17
C ALA A 129 -0.15 2.13 16.48
N SER A 130 -0.19 3.00 15.48
CA SER A 130 -0.37 4.43 15.69
C SER A 130 -1.68 4.71 16.41
N GLY A 131 -2.80 4.22 15.88
CA GLY A 131 -4.11 4.42 16.50
C GLY A 131 -4.23 3.81 17.91
N TYR A 132 -3.53 2.71 18.18
CA TYR A 132 -3.48 2.09 19.51
C TYR A 132 -2.88 3.01 20.57
N PHE A 133 -1.87 3.81 20.22
CA PHE A 133 -1.25 4.74 21.16
C PHE A 133 -1.96 6.10 21.23
N ASP A 134 -2.90 6.36 20.32
CA ASP A 134 -3.71 7.58 20.34
C ASP A 134 -4.94 7.45 21.27
N VAL A 135 -5.30 6.22 21.70
CA VAL A 135 -6.41 5.97 22.62
C VAL A 135 -5.94 5.88 24.08
N ALA A 136 -6.85 6.17 25.02
CA ALA A 136 -6.56 6.03 26.44
C ALA A 136 -6.24 4.56 26.81
N PRO A 137 -5.37 4.30 27.80
CA PRO A 137 -5.02 2.93 28.21
C PRO A 137 -6.22 2.05 28.58
N SER A 138 -7.30 2.63 29.13
CA SER A 138 -8.56 1.93 29.42
C SER A 138 -9.24 1.39 28.16
N ASP A 139 -9.06 2.04 27.01
CA ASP A 139 -9.76 1.75 25.78
C ASP A 139 -8.92 0.93 24.80
N GLN A 140 -7.63 0.73 25.10
CA GLN A 140 -6.70 -0.02 24.25
C GLN A 140 -7.17 -1.45 23.96
N GLY A 141 -7.77 -2.11 24.97
CA GLY A 141 -8.32 -3.45 24.77
C GLY A 141 -9.46 -3.47 23.74
N LYS A 142 -10.38 -2.48 23.85
CA LYS A 142 -11.47 -2.34 22.88
C LYS A 142 -10.94 -2.00 21.49
N TYR A 143 -9.95 -1.10 21.42
CA TYR A 143 -9.31 -0.75 20.14
C TYR A 143 -8.72 -1.98 19.43
N ILE A 144 -8.03 -2.87 20.16
CA ILE A 144 -7.49 -4.13 19.58
C ILE A 144 -8.63 -4.98 19.01
N ASP A 145 -9.73 -5.15 19.75
CA ASP A 145 -10.87 -5.95 19.30
C ASP A 145 -11.49 -5.34 18.04
N ASP A 146 -11.76 -4.05 18.04
CA ASP A 146 -12.35 -3.33 16.90
C ASP A 146 -11.41 -3.40 15.66
N TRP A 147 -10.10 -3.23 15.86
CA TRP A 147 -9.11 -3.32 14.79
C TRP A 147 -9.06 -4.71 14.16
N ILE A 148 -9.00 -5.76 14.96
CA ILE A 148 -8.98 -7.14 14.47
C ILE A 148 -10.28 -7.50 13.75
N VAL A 149 -11.44 -7.12 14.33
CA VAL A 149 -12.75 -7.35 13.72
C VAL A 149 -12.84 -6.66 12.35
N ASN A 150 -12.43 -5.40 12.26
CA ASN A 150 -12.46 -4.65 11.01
C ASN A 150 -11.58 -5.30 9.92
N TRP A 151 -10.39 -5.76 10.29
CA TRP A 151 -9.50 -6.46 9.35
C TRP A 151 -10.03 -7.84 8.97
N THR A 152 -10.68 -8.56 9.89
CA THR A 152 -11.35 -9.84 9.59
C THR A 152 -12.49 -9.63 8.60
N LYS A 153 -13.36 -8.64 8.82
CA LYS A 153 -14.43 -8.26 7.90
C LYS A 153 -13.91 -7.89 6.52
N MET A 154 -12.83 -7.11 6.46
CA MET A 154 -12.18 -6.73 5.20
C MET A 154 -11.62 -7.98 4.48
N GLY A 155 -10.95 -8.86 5.19
CA GLY A 155 -10.46 -10.14 4.67
C GLY A 155 -11.59 -11.03 4.14
N GLU A 156 -12.72 -11.14 4.86
CA GLU A 156 -13.91 -11.84 4.40
C GLU A 156 -14.45 -11.23 3.09
N LYS A 157 -14.59 -9.91 3.01
CA LYS A 157 -15.02 -9.22 1.78
C LYS A 157 -14.09 -9.49 0.60
N ILE A 158 -12.79 -9.45 0.82
CA ILE A 158 -11.80 -9.72 -0.24
C ILE A 158 -11.86 -11.19 -0.66
N THR A 159 -11.98 -12.14 0.26
CA THR A 159 -11.92 -13.57 -0.06
C THR A 159 -13.26 -14.15 -0.53
N THR A 160 -14.38 -13.78 0.11
CA THR A 160 -15.70 -14.36 -0.15
C THR A 160 -16.69 -13.41 -0.85
N GLY A 161 -16.40 -12.11 -0.91
CA GLY A 161 -17.25 -11.06 -1.47
C GLY A 161 -18.30 -10.51 -0.52
N LYS A 162 -18.48 -11.17 0.59
CA LYS A 162 -19.49 -10.82 1.57
C LYS A 162 -18.87 -10.80 2.95
N GLU A 163 -19.38 -9.94 3.78
CA GLU A 163 -19.17 -10.03 5.21
C GLU A 163 -20.04 -11.17 5.73
N SER A 164 -19.48 -12.08 6.56
CA SER A 164 -20.26 -13.14 7.18
C SER A 164 -21.28 -12.54 8.16
N GLU A 165 -22.40 -13.21 8.36
CA GLU A 165 -23.46 -12.79 9.28
C GLU A 165 -23.06 -12.92 10.76
N GLN A 166 -21.82 -13.32 11.05
CA GLN A 166 -21.31 -13.45 12.42
C GLN A 166 -21.25 -12.09 13.11
N THR A 167 -21.68 -12.05 14.36
CA THR A 167 -21.49 -10.86 15.21
C THR A 167 -20.01 -10.64 15.53
N ASP A 168 -19.67 -9.42 15.91
CA ASP A 168 -18.29 -9.07 16.27
C ASP A 168 -17.78 -9.91 17.44
N LYS A 169 -18.66 -10.21 18.42
CA LYS A 169 -18.35 -11.10 19.55
C LYS A 169 -18.02 -12.53 19.08
N GLU A 170 -18.84 -13.09 18.21
CA GLU A 170 -18.59 -14.44 17.65
C GLU A 170 -17.27 -14.50 16.87
N ARG A 171 -16.91 -13.44 16.14
CA ARG A 171 -15.60 -13.34 15.48
C ARG A 171 -14.45 -13.35 16.48
N ILE A 172 -14.56 -12.56 17.55
CA ILE A 172 -13.56 -12.49 18.61
C ILE A 172 -13.41 -13.86 19.28
N ASP A 173 -14.52 -14.50 19.66
CA ASP A 173 -14.52 -15.81 20.31
C ASP A 173 -13.93 -16.89 19.40
N LYS A 174 -14.23 -16.85 18.10
CA LYS A 174 -13.64 -17.73 17.10
C LYS A 174 -12.13 -17.54 16.98
N ILE A 175 -11.64 -16.30 16.94
CA ILE A 175 -10.21 -15.99 16.87
C ILE A 175 -9.50 -16.51 18.11
N LYS A 176 -10.05 -16.29 19.31
CA LYS A 176 -9.51 -16.83 20.57
C LYS A 176 -9.44 -18.36 20.53
N SER A 177 -10.54 -19.02 20.16
CA SER A 177 -10.57 -20.48 20.06
C SER A 177 -9.61 -21.05 19.00
N GLN A 178 -9.31 -20.30 17.94
CA GLN A 178 -8.30 -20.70 16.96
C GLN A 178 -6.88 -20.50 17.49
N SER A 179 -6.65 -19.44 18.27
CA SER A 179 -5.38 -19.21 18.94
C SER A 179 -5.07 -20.32 19.93
N ASP A 180 -6.03 -20.66 20.78
CA ASP A 180 -5.88 -21.74 21.77
C ASP A 180 -5.59 -23.10 21.10
N ARG A 181 -6.34 -23.45 20.04
CA ARG A 181 -6.09 -24.65 19.23
C ARG A 181 -4.73 -24.64 18.53
N GLY A 182 -4.28 -23.48 18.11
CA GLY A 182 -2.95 -23.28 17.51
C GLY A 182 -1.86 -23.57 18.54
N GLU A 183 -2.02 -23.08 19.76
CA GLU A 183 -1.08 -23.32 20.87
C GLU A 183 -1.07 -24.77 21.32
N GLU A 184 -2.23 -25.44 21.43
CA GLU A 184 -2.30 -26.85 21.73
C GLU A 184 -1.59 -27.71 20.67
N ARG A 185 -1.82 -27.42 19.38
CA ARG A 185 -1.10 -28.08 18.29
C ARG A 185 0.40 -27.82 18.29
N MET A 186 0.84 -26.67 18.78
CA MET A 186 2.27 -26.37 18.97
C MET A 186 2.86 -27.14 20.18
N LYS A 187 2.08 -27.35 21.23
CA LYS A 187 2.51 -28.13 22.38
C LYS A 187 2.54 -29.64 22.10
N GLU A 188 1.59 -30.16 21.30
CA GLU A 188 1.51 -31.57 20.91
C GLU A 188 2.50 -31.98 19.81
N ARG A 189 2.85 -31.05 18.95
CA ARG A 189 4.00 -31.23 18.07
C ARG A 189 5.22 -31.01 18.95
N GLU A 190 6.00 -32.10 19.19
CA GLU A 190 7.42 -31.97 19.47
C GLU A 190 7.92 -30.89 18.52
N VAL A 191 8.23 -29.70 19.08
CA VAL A 191 8.49 -28.48 18.33
C VAL A 191 9.38 -28.91 17.17
N PRO A 192 8.90 -28.90 15.90
CA PRO A 192 9.85 -28.72 14.86
C PRO A 192 10.36 -27.34 15.23
N SER A 193 11.58 -27.27 15.75
CA SER A 193 12.33 -26.03 15.86
C SER A 193 11.86 -25.21 14.71
N LEU A 194 11.23 -24.03 14.96
CA LEU A 194 10.88 -23.08 13.91
C LEU A 194 11.95 -23.30 12.89
N THR A 195 11.67 -23.97 11.76
CA THR A 195 12.73 -24.34 10.85
C THR A 195 13.54 -23.09 10.73
N GLU A 196 14.84 -23.16 10.92
CA GLU A 196 15.73 -21.97 10.92
C GLU A 196 15.29 -21.03 9.80
N ASP A 197 14.83 -21.57 8.69
CA ASP A 197 14.22 -20.90 7.55
C ASP A 197 12.94 -20.13 7.86
N GLY A 198 12.06 -20.60 8.72
CA GLY A 198 10.81 -19.90 9.07
C GLY A 198 11.05 -18.75 10.05
N ALA A 199 11.91 -18.95 11.04
CA ALA A 199 12.35 -17.89 11.97
C ALA A 199 13.21 -16.86 11.24
N LEU A 200 14.13 -17.29 10.39
CA LEU A 200 14.95 -16.42 9.54
C LEU A 200 14.07 -15.68 8.52
N GLY A 201 13.05 -16.31 7.96
CA GLY A 201 12.07 -15.68 7.08
C GLY A 201 11.28 -14.57 7.77
N PHE A 202 10.79 -14.81 8.99
CA PHE A 202 10.10 -13.80 9.80
C PHE A 202 11.05 -12.67 10.23
N MET A 203 12.23 -13.00 10.72
CA MET A 203 13.25 -12.01 11.09
C MET A 203 13.70 -11.19 9.90
N SER A 204 13.86 -11.82 8.75
CA SER A 204 14.20 -11.15 7.49
C SER A 204 13.07 -10.21 7.01
N LEU A 205 11.80 -10.62 7.15
CA LEU A 205 10.65 -9.77 6.87
C LEU A 205 10.65 -8.55 7.82
N TRP A 206 10.83 -8.81 9.12
CA TRP A 206 10.88 -7.75 10.13
C TRP A 206 12.02 -6.75 9.85
N GLN A 207 13.24 -7.23 9.67
CA GLN A 207 14.40 -6.39 9.40
C GLN A 207 14.31 -5.61 8.08
N LYS A 208 13.88 -6.26 7.02
CA LYS A 208 13.85 -5.63 5.69
C LYS A 208 12.69 -4.66 5.47
N GLU A 209 11.55 -4.92 6.07
CA GLU A 209 10.31 -4.22 5.71
C GLU A 209 9.81 -3.30 6.84
N VAL A 210 10.04 -3.65 8.09
CA VAL A 210 9.59 -2.83 9.23
C VAL A 210 10.74 -2.03 9.82
N GLU A 211 11.86 -2.67 10.09
CA GLU A 211 13.00 -2.05 10.79
C GLU A 211 13.74 -1.04 9.91
N VAL A 212 13.91 -1.32 8.62
CA VAL A 212 14.60 -0.43 7.67
C VAL A 212 13.75 0.76 7.25
N THR A 213 12.43 0.61 7.19
CA THR A 213 11.52 1.64 6.65
C THR A 213 10.70 2.37 7.72
N ALA A 214 10.63 1.83 8.94
CA ALA A 214 9.95 2.44 10.07
C ALA A 214 10.94 3.19 10.97
N SER A 215 10.55 4.36 11.48
CA SER A 215 11.34 5.07 12.48
C SER A 215 11.47 4.24 13.76
N PRO A 216 12.54 4.41 14.58
CA PRO A 216 12.69 3.69 15.85
C PRO A 216 11.47 3.79 16.78
N LYS A 217 10.78 4.93 16.76
CA LYS A 217 9.52 5.13 17.49
C LYS A 217 8.43 4.20 16.98
N GLN A 218 8.24 4.13 15.66
CA GLN A 218 7.23 3.26 15.04
C GLN A 218 7.52 1.78 15.29
N GLN A 219 8.80 1.38 15.23
CA GLN A 219 9.22 0.01 15.54
C GLN A 219 8.82 -0.39 16.97
N GLY A 220 9.12 0.47 17.94
CA GLY A 220 8.71 0.25 19.33
C GLY A 220 7.20 0.19 19.50
N GLN A 221 6.45 1.06 18.81
CA GLN A 221 5.00 1.07 18.84
C GLN A 221 4.40 -0.21 18.25
N ILE A 222 4.86 -0.67 17.10
CA ILE A 222 4.41 -1.92 16.46
C ILE A 222 4.70 -3.11 17.37
N SER A 223 5.93 -3.20 17.90
CA SER A 223 6.31 -4.30 18.78
C SER A 223 5.42 -4.36 20.02
N ARG A 224 5.16 -3.24 20.66
CA ARG A 224 4.27 -3.17 21.83
C ARG A 224 2.84 -3.51 21.48
N PHE A 225 2.32 -2.94 20.39
CA PHE A 225 0.96 -3.22 19.90
C PHE A 225 0.78 -4.73 19.64
N LEU A 226 1.69 -5.37 18.89
CA LEU A 226 1.63 -6.80 18.62
C LEU A 226 1.74 -7.66 19.89
N GLN A 227 2.55 -7.22 20.86
CA GLN A 227 2.64 -7.90 22.16
C GLN A 227 1.30 -7.85 22.91
N ASP A 228 0.63 -6.70 22.93
CA ASP A 228 -0.64 -6.55 23.63
C ASP A 228 -1.79 -7.23 22.86
N VAL A 229 -1.78 -7.25 21.53
CA VAL A 229 -2.66 -8.10 20.70
C VAL A 229 -2.48 -9.57 21.09
N ARG A 230 -1.24 -10.06 21.13
CA ARG A 230 -0.96 -11.44 21.53
C ARG A 230 -1.48 -11.76 22.91
N LYS A 231 -1.20 -10.93 23.92
CA LYS A 231 -1.70 -11.11 25.29
C LYS A 231 -3.22 -11.18 25.38
N ARG A 232 -3.93 -10.43 24.51
CA ARG A 232 -5.39 -10.37 24.54
C ARG A 232 -6.05 -11.62 23.93
N TYR A 233 -5.39 -12.28 22.98
CA TYR A 233 -5.95 -13.40 22.24
C TYR A 233 -5.29 -14.75 22.56
N SER A 234 -4.19 -14.78 23.29
CA SER A 234 -3.50 -15.98 23.72
C SER A 234 -3.70 -16.15 25.22
N ASN A 235 -4.13 -17.35 25.65
CA ASN A 235 -4.24 -17.72 27.07
C ASN A 235 -2.89 -18.14 27.69
N ALA A 236 -1.75 -17.93 26.97
CA ALA A 236 -0.43 -18.43 27.32
C ALA A 236 0.38 -17.51 28.25
N PHE A 237 -0.28 -16.82 29.21
CA PHE A 237 0.43 -16.10 30.29
C PHE A 237 -0.32 -16.23 31.61
#